data_03576753320d3f1d34edabbd825a6168
#
_entry.id   03576753320d3f1d34edabbd825a6168
#
_cell.length_a   1.000
_cell.length_b   1.000
_cell.length_c   1.000
_cell.angle_alpha   90.00
_cell.angle_beta   90.00
_cell.angle_gamma   90.00
#
_symmetry.space_group_name_H-M   'P 1'
#
loop_
_entity.id
_entity.type
_entity.pdbx_description
1 polymer ?
#
loop_
_entity_poly.entity_id
_entity_poly.type
_entity_poly.pdbx_seq_one_letter_code
_entity_poly.pdbx_strand_id
1 'polypeptide(L)'
;MCWGLKWVLATLITGQDIIGDAIHQAGVRTTADTWHGMELSWGNIFRFVGDTLSQRGLLWPGGLVIILCIAAFLLCLRNKEALLRALPIGLTALMAPVWLALLRTHSIQHGWFTWRSLTVSIFAGLAFLYYSCGIRAGLRRLRGQKQQG
;
A
#
# COMPACT_ATOMS: atom_id res chain seq x y z
N MET A 1 -11.49 -14.36 -10.26
CA MET A 1 -12.51 -14.28 -11.32
C MET A 1 -13.96 -14.53 -10.87
N CYS A 2 -14.25 -14.92 -9.65
CA CYS A 2 -15.61 -15.38 -9.25
C CYS A 2 -16.54 -14.33 -8.66
N TRP A 3 -16.07 -13.12 -8.36
CA TRP A 3 -16.90 -12.12 -7.68
C TRP A 3 -18.05 -11.59 -8.54
N GLY A 4 -17.78 -11.23 -9.79
CA GLY A 4 -18.81 -10.74 -10.70
C GLY A 4 -19.87 -11.79 -11.01
N LEU A 5 -19.44 -13.05 -11.20
CA LEU A 5 -20.37 -14.16 -11.44
C LEU A 5 -21.28 -14.40 -10.22
N LYS A 6 -20.75 -14.29 -9.01
CA LYS A 6 -21.52 -14.39 -7.77
C LYS A 6 -22.63 -13.33 -7.71
N TRP A 7 -22.35 -12.09 -8.07
CA TRP A 7 -23.36 -11.03 -8.06
C TRP A 7 -24.43 -11.23 -9.12
N VAL A 8 -24.03 -11.66 -10.34
CA VAL A 8 -24.98 -12.01 -11.39
C VAL A 8 -25.90 -13.14 -10.95
N LEU A 9 -25.34 -14.23 -10.42
CA LEU A 9 -26.14 -15.36 -9.93
C LEU A 9 -27.04 -14.96 -8.77
N ALA A 10 -26.56 -14.15 -7.83
CA ALA A 10 -27.36 -13.66 -6.73
C ALA A 10 -28.53 -12.81 -7.21
N THR A 11 -28.32 -11.91 -8.16
CA THR A 11 -29.39 -11.10 -8.79
C THR A 11 -30.44 -12.01 -9.44
N LEU A 12 -29.99 -13.03 -10.20
CA LEU A 12 -30.91 -13.96 -10.88
C LEU A 12 -31.71 -14.83 -9.91
N ILE A 13 -31.10 -15.26 -8.79
CA ILE A 13 -31.76 -16.14 -7.80
C ILE A 13 -32.71 -15.36 -6.90
N THR A 14 -32.32 -14.15 -6.47
CA THR A 14 -33.11 -13.37 -5.49
C THR A 14 -34.10 -12.41 -6.14
N GLY A 15 -33.96 -12.12 -7.42
CA GLY A 15 -34.75 -11.08 -8.11
C GLY A 15 -34.44 -9.65 -7.65
N GLN A 16 -33.42 -9.45 -6.78
CA GLN A 16 -32.98 -8.15 -6.29
C GLN A 16 -31.83 -7.63 -7.16
N ASP A 17 -31.75 -6.33 -7.38
CA ASP A 17 -30.64 -5.72 -8.14
C ASP A 17 -29.38 -5.61 -7.29
N ILE A 18 -28.75 -6.76 -7.03
CA ILE A 18 -27.52 -6.86 -6.25
C ILE A 18 -26.34 -6.19 -6.98
N ILE A 19 -26.35 -6.19 -8.30
CA ILE A 19 -25.31 -5.54 -9.11
C ILE A 19 -25.40 -4.02 -8.96
N GLY A 20 -26.62 -3.46 -9.12
CA GLY A 20 -26.86 -2.03 -8.94
C GLY A 20 -26.49 -1.57 -7.54
N ASP A 21 -26.88 -2.32 -6.50
CA ASP A 21 -26.49 -2.02 -5.11
C ASP A 21 -24.97 -2.06 -4.92
N ALA A 22 -24.28 -3.07 -5.45
CA ALA A 22 -22.83 -3.17 -5.36
C ALA A 22 -22.11 -1.99 -6.05
N ILE A 23 -22.62 -1.54 -7.21
CA ILE A 23 -22.10 -0.36 -7.92
C ILE A 23 -22.36 0.91 -7.12
N HIS A 24 -23.56 1.06 -6.57
CA HIS A 24 -23.92 2.19 -5.70
C HIS A 24 -23.02 2.24 -4.47
N GLN A 25 -22.82 1.13 -3.76
CA GLN A 25 -21.95 1.03 -2.60
C GLN A 25 -20.48 1.35 -2.96
N ALA A 26 -20.00 0.88 -4.10
CA ALA A 26 -18.68 1.24 -4.60
C ALA A 26 -18.58 2.75 -4.84
N GLY A 27 -19.59 3.36 -5.46
CA GLY A 27 -19.68 4.81 -5.66
C GLY A 27 -19.59 5.56 -4.33
N VAL A 28 -20.43 5.23 -3.36
CA VAL A 28 -20.43 5.86 -2.03
C VAL A 28 -19.05 5.76 -1.35
N ARG A 29 -18.38 4.62 -1.47
CA ARG A 29 -17.06 4.41 -0.86
C ARG A 29 -15.93 5.18 -1.53
N THR A 30 -16.10 5.56 -2.79
CA THR A 30 -15.07 6.27 -3.57
C THR A 30 -15.31 7.77 -3.63
N THR A 31 -16.58 8.21 -3.63
CA THR A 31 -16.96 9.61 -3.89
C THR A 31 -17.55 10.32 -2.68
N ALA A 32 -17.82 9.62 -1.56
CA ALA A 32 -18.36 10.29 -0.38
C ALA A 32 -17.38 11.34 0.15
N ASP A 33 -17.90 12.53 0.39
CA ASP A 33 -17.14 13.66 0.92
C ASP A 33 -17.14 13.72 2.45
N THR A 34 -18.07 13.01 3.09
CA THR A 34 -18.20 12.96 4.56
C THR A 34 -18.47 11.55 5.06
N TRP A 35 -17.98 11.24 6.26
CA TRP A 35 -18.25 10.02 7.00
C TRP A 35 -18.48 10.34 8.46
N HIS A 36 -19.70 10.05 8.98
CA HIS A 36 -20.11 10.36 10.36
C HIS A 36 -19.77 11.78 10.80
N GLY A 37 -20.02 12.77 9.92
CA GLY A 37 -19.75 14.19 10.18
C GLY A 37 -18.28 14.60 10.03
N MET A 38 -17.39 13.68 9.71
CA MET A 38 -16.00 13.97 9.38
C MET A 38 -15.84 14.17 7.87
N GLU A 39 -15.31 15.32 7.49
CA GLU A 39 -14.97 15.61 6.11
C GLU A 39 -13.82 14.71 5.64
N LEU A 40 -13.99 14.04 4.49
CA LEU A 40 -13.00 13.15 3.89
C LEU A 40 -11.99 13.93 3.02
N SER A 41 -11.50 15.04 3.54
CA SER A 41 -10.42 15.79 2.90
C SER A 41 -9.10 14.99 2.97
N TRP A 42 -8.18 15.28 2.04
CA TRP A 42 -6.85 14.67 2.06
C TRP A 42 -6.10 14.93 3.37
N GLY A 43 -6.27 16.11 3.96
CA GLY A 43 -5.68 16.44 5.26
C GLY A 43 -6.14 15.51 6.38
N ASN A 44 -7.46 15.24 6.46
CA ASN A 44 -8.04 14.35 7.46
C ASN A 44 -7.63 12.89 7.23
N ILE A 45 -7.49 12.46 5.97
CA ILE A 45 -7.00 11.12 5.64
C ILE A 45 -5.53 10.96 6.07
N PHE A 46 -4.66 11.93 5.77
CA PHE A 46 -3.26 11.88 6.19
C PHE A 46 -3.13 11.93 7.72
N ARG A 47 -3.96 12.72 8.40
CA ARG A 47 -4.01 12.73 9.87
C ARG A 47 -4.41 11.35 10.39
N PHE A 48 -5.49 10.76 9.88
CA PHE A 48 -5.96 9.42 10.26
C PHE A 48 -4.88 8.35 10.06
N VAL A 49 -4.18 8.37 8.92
CA VAL A 49 -3.07 7.45 8.65
C VAL A 49 -1.92 7.68 9.62
N GLY A 50 -1.55 8.94 9.87
CA GLY A 50 -0.51 9.32 10.82
C GLY A 50 -0.83 8.85 12.24
N ASP A 51 -2.05 9.09 12.71
CA ASP A 51 -2.53 8.67 14.03
C ASP A 51 -2.54 7.13 14.15
N THR A 52 -3.02 6.44 13.11
CA THR A 52 -3.04 4.98 13.05
C THR A 52 -1.64 4.38 13.14
N LEU A 53 -0.70 4.92 12.38
CA LEU A 53 0.70 4.49 12.41
C LEU A 53 1.39 4.84 13.72
N SER A 54 1.09 6.02 14.29
CA SER A 54 1.64 6.47 15.57
C SER A 54 1.21 5.56 16.71
N GLN A 55 -0.09 5.26 16.81
CA GLN A 55 -0.64 4.36 17.83
C GLN A 55 -0.03 2.96 17.79
N ARG A 56 0.51 2.55 16.65
CA ARG A 56 1.17 1.24 16.45
C ARG A 56 2.69 1.32 16.49
N GLY A 57 3.27 2.48 16.79
CA GLY A 57 4.72 2.69 16.78
C GLY A 57 5.36 2.61 15.38
N LEU A 58 4.55 2.68 14.31
CA LEU A 58 5.00 2.51 12.93
C LEU A 58 5.26 3.83 12.20
N LEU A 59 4.93 4.98 12.81
CA LEU A 59 5.05 6.28 12.15
C LEU A 59 6.49 6.59 11.72
N TRP A 60 7.44 6.50 12.65
CA TRP A 60 8.85 6.76 12.38
C TRP A 60 9.50 5.71 11.47
N PRO A 61 9.35 4.40 11.74
CA PRO A 61 9.87 3.38 10.81
C PRO A 61 9.28 3.52 9.41
N GLY A 62 7.97 3.77 9.28
CA GLY A 62 7.31 3.94 7.99
C GLY A 62 7.81 5.17 7.25
N GLY A 63 7.94 6.31 7.93
CA GLY A 63 8.49 7.54 7.35
C GLY A 63 9.94 7.36 6.86
N LEU A 64 10.78 6.72 7.65
CA LEU A 64 12.16 6.41 7.26
C LEU A 64 12.19 5.51 6.02
N VAL A 65 11.37 4.45 5.99
CA VAL A 65 11.28 3.56 4.81
C VAL A 65 10.86 4.32 3.57
N ILE A 66 9.87 5.21 3.66
CA ILE A 66 9.43 6.04 2.52
C ILE A 66 10.59 6.90 1.99
N ILE A 67 11.30 7.61 2.88
CA ILE A 67 12.43 8.46 2.50
C ILE A 67 13.53 7.63 1.81
N LEU A 68 13.89 6.48 2.39
CA LEU A 68 14.88 5.58 1.83
C LEU A 68 14.44 4.99 0.49
N CYS A 69 13.13 4.65 0.33
CA CYS A 69 12.59 4.18 -0.94
C CYS A 69 12.68 5.23 -2.04
N ILE A 70 12.37 6.50 -1.72
CA ILE A 70 12.50 7.60 -2.66
C ILE A 70 13.98 7.77 -3.07
N ALA A 71 14.90 7.78 -2.10
CA ALA A 71 16.33 7.89 -2.37
C ALA A 71 16.84 6.72 -3.24
N ALA A 72 16.44 5.48 -2.91
CA ALA A 72 16.79 4.29 -3.70
C ALA A 72 16.23 4.35 -5.12
N PHE A 73 14.97 4.80 -5.27
CA PHE A 73 14.36 4.98 -6.59
C PHE A 73 15.14 5.99 -7.43
N LEU A 74 15.49 7.15 -6.86
CA LEU A 74 16.28 8.17 -7.55
C LEU A 74 17.67 7.65 -7.95
N LEU A 75 18.31 6.87 -7.10
CA LEU A 75 19.59 6.22 -7.43
C LEU A 75 19.43 5.16 -8.52
N CYS A 76 18.35 4.39 -8.49
CA CYS A 76 18.05 3.35 -9.49
C CYS A 76 17.69 3.91 -10.86
N LEU A 77 17.25 5.18 -10.97
CA LEU A 77 17.04 5.82 -12.26
C LEU A 77 18.32 5.84 -13.12
N ARG A 78 19.50 5.74 -12.50
CA ARG A 78 20.81 5.63 -13.19
C ARG A 78 21.09 4.20 -13.71
N ASN A 79 20.40 3.20 -13.17
CA ASN A 79 20.55 1.78 -13.55
C ASN A 79 19.19 1.17 -13.87
N LYS A 80 18.83 1.20 -15.14
CA LYS A 80 17.51 0.70 -15.62
C LYS A 80 17.26 -0.77 -15.29
N GLU A 81 18.30 -1.61 -15.29
CA GLU A 81 18.12 -3.03 -14.97
C GLU A 81 17.79 -3.24 -13.50
N ALA A 82 18.44 -2.54 -12.57
CA ALA A 82 18.14 -2.60 -11.15
C ALA A 82 16.72 -2.12 -10.88
N LEU A 83 16.31 -1.04 -11.54
CA LEU A 83 14.96 -0.50 -11.44
C LEU A 83 13.91 -1.51 -11.91
N LEU A 84 14.07 -2.09 -13.09
CA LEU A 84 13.13 -3.06 -13.65
C LEU A 84 12.99 -4.30 -12.76
N ARG A 85 14.07 -4.78 -12.16
CA ARG A 85 14.03 -5.91 -11.20
C ARG A 85 13.30 -5.57 -9.89
N ALA A 86 13.44 -4.35 -9.40
CA ALA A 86 12.83 -3.91 -8.15
C ALA A 86 11.40 -3.39 -8.33
N LEU A 87 11.00 -3.00 -9.54
CA LEU A 87 9.72 -2.37 -9.84
C LEU A 87 8.50 -3.15 -9.35
N PRO A 88 8.36 -4.47 -9.54
CA PRO A 88 7.20 -5.22 -9.05
C PRO A 88 7.02 -5.10 -7.53
N ILE A 89 8.13 -5.11 -6.79
CA ILE A 89 8.13 -4.97 -5.33
C ILE A 89 7.75 -3.54 -4.94
N GLY A 90 8.30 -2.54 -5.65
CA GLY A 90 7.94 -1.14 -5.45
C GLY A 90 6.45 -0.88 -5.70
N LEU A 91 5.87 -1.47 -6.74
CA LEU A 91 4.43 -1.40 -7.00
C LEU A 91 3.60 -2.04 -5.88
N THR A 92 4.07 -3.15 -5.31
CA THR A 92 3.42 -3.77 -4.13
C THR A 92 3.44 -2.82 -2.93
N ALA A 93 4.52 -2.07 -2.71
CA ALA A 93 4.61 -1.07 -1.64
C ALA A 93 3.59 0.07 -1.81
N LEU A 94 3.18 0.38 -3.04
CA LEU A 94 2.20 1.41 -3.33
C LEU A 94 0.74 0.93 -3.19
N MET A 95 0.49 -0.38 -3.08
CA MET A 95 -0.89 -0.90 -3.05
C MET A 95 -1.73 -0.34 -1.91
N ALA A 96 -1.21 -0.29 -0.67
CA ALA A 96 -1.99 0.24 0.44
C ALA A 96 -2.24 1.75 0.36
N PRO A 97 -1.25 2.62 0.02
CA PRO A 97 -1.52 4.02 -0.25
C PRO A 97 -2.55 4.25 -1.37
N VAL A 98 -2.47 3.50 -2.46
CA VAL A 98 -3.45 3.59 -3.56
C VAL A 98 -4.84 3.14 -3.09
N TRP A 99 -4.92 2.05 -2.32
CA TRP A 99 -6.17 1.59 -1.73
C TRP A 99 -6.81 2.65 -0.82
N LEU A 100 -6.01 3.28 0.04
CA LEU A 100 -6.45 4.38 0.89
C LEU A 100 -6.98 5.56 0.09
N ALA A 101 -6.32 5.88 -1.02
CA ALA A 101 -6.74 6.97 -1.91
C ALA A 101 -8.06 6.67 -2.61
N LEU A 102 -8.24 5.43 -3.10
CA LEU A 102 -9.42 5.01 -3.85
C LEU A 102 -10.63 4.74 -2.94
N LEU A 103 -10.42 4.10 -1.80
CA LEU A 103 -11.49 3.67 -0.88
C LEU A 103 -11.40 4.41 0.46
N ARG A 104 -11.44 5.75 0.40
CA ARG A 104 -11.28 6.65 1.56
C ARG A 104 -12.22 6.31 2.70
N THR A 105 -13.53 6.27 2.42
CA THR A 105 -14.57 5.96 3.42
C THR A 105 -14.37 4.59 4.04
N HIS A 106 -14.12 3.58 3.22
CA HIS A 106 -13.91 2.21 3.69
C HIS A 106 -12.67 2.09 4.58
N SER A 107 -11.61 2.77 4.24
CA SER A 107 -10.35 2.73 4.98
C SER A 107 -10.46 3.37 6.36
N ILE A 108 -11.23 4.45 6.48
CA ILE A 108 -11.50 5.10 7.77
C ILE A 108 -12.47 4.26 8.61
N GLN A 109 -13.53 3.73 8.01
CA GLN A 109 -14.50 2.87 8.69
C GLN A 109 -13.84 1.62 9.28
N HIS A 110 -12.87 1.06 8.58
CA HIS A 110 -12.14 -0.16 8.99
C HIS A 110 -10.70 0.14 9.40
N GLY A 111 -10.48 1.22 10.14
CA GLY A 111 -9.15 1.63 10.61
C GLY A 111 -8.35 0.55 11.31
N TRP A 112 -9.04 -0.35 12.03
CA TRP A 112 -8.43 -1.53 12.67
C TRP A 112 -7.80 -2.51 11.66
N PHE A 113 -8.23 -2.50 10.40
CA PHE A 113 -7.68 -3.33 9.31
C PHE A 113 -6.65 -2.55 8.47
N THR A 114 -6.83 -1.25 8.34
CA THR A 114 -6.01 -0.38 7.49
C THR A 114 -4.54 -0.42 7.84
N TRP A 115 -4.19 -0.46 9.15
CA TRP A 115 -2.79 -0.54 9.58
C TRP A 115 -2.06 -1.79 9.10
N ARG A 116 -2.76 -2.92 8.93
CA ARG A 116 -2.17 -4.16 8.41
C ARG A 116 -1.73 -3.99 6.97
N SER A 117 -2.55 -3.34 6.15
CA SER A 117 -2.18 -3.04 4.75
C SER A 117 -0.98 -2.09 4.67
N LEU A 118 -0.93 -1.07 5.53
CA LEU A 118 0.22 -0.17 5.63
C LEU A 118 1.49 -0.90 6.08
N THR A 119 1.38 -1.86 6.98
CA THR A 119 2.51 -2.69 7.41
C THR A 119 3.07 -3.51 6.24
N VAL A 120 2.21 -4.10 5.41
CA VAL A 120 2.63 -4.82 4.19
C VAL A 120 3.39 -3.88 3.25
N SER A 121 2.91 -2.64 3.06
CA SER A 121 3.60 -1.64 2.25
C SER A 121 4.97 -1.26 2.81
N ILE A 122 5.12 -1.15 4.12
CA ILE A 122 6.41 -0.90 4.76
C ILE A 122 7.39 -2.06 4.50
N PHE A 123 6.94 -3.31 4.67
CA PHE A 123 7.77 -4.48 4.38
C PHE A 123 8.14 -4.58 2.90
N ALA A 124 7.21 -4.33 1.99
CA ALA A 124 7.49 -4.27 0.55
C ALA A 124 8.47 -3.14 0.21
N GLY A 125 8.38 -2.00 0.88
CA GLY A 125 9.34 -0.91 0.78
C GLY A 125 10.75 -1.33 1.23
N LEU A 126 10.88 -2.02 2.35
CA LEU A 126 12.16 -2.56 2.81
C LEU A 126 12.74 -3.59 1.82
N ALA A 127 11.90 -4.46 1.26
CA ALA A 127 12.32 -5.39 0.23
C ALA A 127 12.76 -4.67 -1.05
N PHE A 128 12.04 -3.63 -1.48
CA PHE A 128 12.44 -2.78 -2.59
C PHE A 128 13.82 -2.17 -2.38
N LEU A 129 14.09 -1.61 -1.19
CA LEU A 129 15.41 -1.09 -0.82
C LEU A 129 16.50 -2.16 -0.90
N TYR A 130 16.24 -3.34 -0.35
CA TYR A 130 17.19 -4.45 -0.37
C TYR A 130 17.59 -4.85 -1.78
N TYR A 131 16.61 -4.96 -2.68
CA TYR A 131 16.86 -5.34 -4.09
C TYR A 131 17.47 -4.19 -4.90
N SER A 132 17.04 -2.94 -4.66
CA SER A 132 17.50 -1.78 -5.40
C SER A 132 18.94 -1.40 -5.08
N CYS A 133 19.31 -1.42 -3.79
CA CYS A 133 20.63 -0.97 -3.34
C CYS A 133 21.72 -2.03 -3.51
N GLY A 134 21.41 -3.22 -4.06
CA GLY A 134 22.43 -4.27 -4.26
C GLY A 134 23.10 -4.75 -2.96
N ILE A 135 22.43 -4.61 -1.81
CA ILE A 135 22.94 -4.94 -0.47
C ILE A 135 23.52 -6.36 -0.45
N ARG A 136 22.90 -7.28 -1.19
CA ARG A 136 23.39 -8.66 -1.32
C ARG A 136 24.80 -8.76 -1.92
N ALA A 137 25.09 -7.92 -2.91
CA ALA A 137 26.42 -7.86 -3.52
C ALA A 137 27.45 -7.24 -2.58
N GLY A 138 27.07 -6.21 -1.85
CA GLY A 138 27.89 -5.60 -0.81
C GLY A 138 28.25 -6.57 0.30
N LEU A 139 27.25 -7.31 0.83
CA LEU A 139 27.47 -8.32 1.89
C LEU A 139 28.36 -9.48 1.41
N ARG A 140 28.26 -9.90 0.15
CA ARG A 140 29.15 -10.94 -0.41
C ARG A 140 30.61 -10.45 -0.50
N ARG A 141 30.84 -9.20 -0.87
CA ARG A 141 32.19 -8.61 -0.91
C ARG A 141 32.81 -8.56 0.48
N LEU A 142 32.06 -8.15 1.50
CA LEU A 142 32.54 -8.09 2.88
C LEU A 142 32.86 -9.49 3.44
N ARG A 143 32.07 -10.51 3.11
CA ARG A 143 32.36 -11.90 3.48
C ARG A 143 33.60 -12.47 2.80
N GLY A 144 33.79 -12.14 1.52
CA GLY A 144 34.99 -12.58 0.78
C GLY A 144 36.28 -11.97 1.33
N GLN A 145 36.25 -10.73 1.79
CA GLN A 145 37.42 -10.09 2.42
C GLN A 145 37.80 -10.72 3.76
N LYS A 146 36.80 -11.18 4.56
CA LYS A 146 37.08 -11.87 5.86
C LYS A 146 37.69 -13.27 5.72
N GLN A 147 37.61 -13.87 4.53
CA GLN A 147 38.19 -15.21 4.30
C GLN A 147 39.63 -15.15 3.76
N GLN A 148 40.11 -13.96 3.39
CA GLN A 148 41.47 -13.74 2.83
C GLN A 148 42.42 -13.10 3.83
N GLY A 149 42.01 -12.76 5.01
CA GLY A 149 42.84 -12.28 6.13
C GLY A 149 42.84 -13.26 7.30
#